data_3d56810f577b3444ed578901545e53ec
#
_entry.id   3d56810f577b3444ed578901545e53ec
#
_cell.length_a   1.000
_cell.length_b   1.000
_cell.length_c   1.000
_cell.angle_alpha   90.00
_cell.angle_beta   90.00
_cell.angle_gamma   90.00
#
_symmetry.space_group_name_H-M   'P 1'
#
loop_
_entity.id
_entity.type
_entity.pdbx_description
1 polymer ?
#
loop_
_entity_poly.entity_id
_entity_poly.type
_entity_poly.pdbx_seq_one_letter_code
_entity_poly.pdbx_strand_id
1 'polypeptide(L)'
;MEFRSVYDQGFARIAAVTAPVAPANPAKNAQTTIDLLQEAQAQGVAVAVFPELNLTGYAIDDLFLQEVLLEQTLAAIESVRQASAELTVMAVVGAPLRQGNRLYNCALAIQGGRVYAVAPKTFLPNYREFYEKRHFASGANASATSITLPGVGDGPAQDDAAAASQHDAVAASASTPATPTANPAASAASAASPAGTTASAVVPFGNKLLLDFPHIPGMVLHMEVCEDLWVPVAPSAQAALAGANVLVNLSGSPITVGRADDRELLARSASLRCNAAYVYAAAGEGESSTDLSWDGQTMIYELGEKLAETERFPQGPRMAVADVDIRTLASERLRQGSFDDNRVEQQGTASDYRTISVPLVPTRADIGLRRPLDRFPFVPDDPARLAQDCYEAYSIQVAGLEQRLRAIGNPKLVIGVSGGLDS
;
A
#
# COMPACT_ATOMS: atom_id res chain seq x y z
N MET A 1 -21.57 -4.92 15.41
CA MET A 1 -20.23 -5.59 15.31
C MET A 1 -20.48 -7.09 15.21
N GLU A 2 -20.06 -7.68 14.13
CA GLU A 2 -20.14 -9.14 13.97
C GLU A 2 -18.89 -9.76 14.60
N PHE A 3 -19.06 -10.56 15.66
CA PHE A 3 -17.93 -11.06 16.47
C PHE A 3 -16.90 -11.86 15.65
N ARG A 4 -17.35 -12.53 14.60
CA ARG A 4 -16.47 -13.37 13.75
C ARG A 4 -15.88 -12.64 12.55
N SER A 5 -16.31 -11.41 12.28
CA SER A 5 -15.74 -10.60 11.19
C SER A 5 -14.36 -10.10 11.58
N VAL A 6 -13.33 -10.45 10.83
CA VAL A 6 -11.95 -9.96 11.03
C VAL A 6 -11.90 -8.44 10.93
N TYR A 7 -12.67 -7.84 10.04
CA TYR A 7 -12.75 -6.39 9.88
C TYR A 7 -13.37 -5.70 11.10
N ASP A 8 -14.42 -6.28 11.69
CA ASP A 8 -15.01 -5.75 12.91
C ASP A 8 -14.12 -5.94 14.14
N GLN A 9 -13.18 -6.91 14.08
CA GLN A 9 -12.15 -7.09 15.11
C GLN A 9 -10.98 -6.12 14.96
N GLY A 10 -10.91 -5.33 13.88
CA GLY A 10 -9.88 -4.33 13.65
C GLY A 10 -8.73 -4.80 12.79
N PHE A 11 -8.90 -5.92 12.09
CA PHE A 11 -7.96 -6.39 11.08
C PHE A 11 -8.36 -5.91 9.68
N ALA A 12 -7.40 -5.89 8.77
CA ALA A 12 -7.62 -5.69 7.35
C ALA A 12 -6.90 -6.79 6.57
N ARG A 13 -7.66 -7.57 5.76
CA ARG A 13 -7.07 -8.61 4.91
C ARG A 13 -6.49 -7.99 3.65
N ILE A 14 -5.19 -8.17 3.44
CA ILE A 14 -4.44 -7.59 2.34
C ILE A 14 -3.72 -8.71 1.60
N ALA A 15 -3.58 -8.56 0.27
CA ALA A 15 -2.87 -9.48 -0.59
C ALA A 15 -1.74 -8.78 -1.36
N ALA A 16 -0.57 -9.42 -1.42
CA ALA A 16 0.49 -9.12 -2.37
C ALA A 16 0.49 -10.21 -3.46
N VAL A 17 0.41 -9.81 -4.71
CA VAL A 17 0.20 -10.68 -5.85
C VAL A 17 1.43 -10.69 -6.75
N THR A 18 1.80 -11.86 -7.28
CA THR A 18 2.65 -11.98 -8.47
C THR A 18 1.95 -12.87 -9.48
N ALA A 19 2.06 -12.54 -10.75
CA ALA A 19 1.39 -13.26 -11.81
C ALA A 19 2.24 -13.27 -13.09
N PRO A 20 2.10 -14.29 -13.95
CA PRO A 20 2.71 -14.26 -15.25
C PRO A 20 2.27 -13.03 -16.04
N VAL A 21 3.23 -12.27 -16.56
CA VAL A 21 2.97 -11.12 -17.41
C VAL A 21 3.18 -11.49 -18.89
N ALA A 22 2.33 -10.96 -19.75
CA ALA A 22 2.54 -10.99 -21.19
C ALA A 22 3.14 -9.65 -21.62
N PRO A 23 4.44 -9.58 -21.96
CA PRO A 23 5.12 -8.32 -22.28
C PRO A 23 4.42 -7.59 -23.42
N ALA A 24 4.20 -6.29 -23.25
CA ALA A 24 3.51 -5.40 -24.20
C ALA A 24 2.11 -5.88 -24.65
N ASN A 25 1.41 -6.65 -23.81
CA ASN A 25 0.04 -7.09 -24.06
C ASN A 25 -0.91 -6.68 -22.93
N PRO A 26 -1.31 -5.39 -22.86
CA PRO A 26 -2.14 -4.87 -21.79
C PRO A 26 -3.47 -5.58 -21.63
N ALA A 27 -4.11 -6.00 -22.72
CA ALA A 27 -5.40 -6.69 -22.69
C ALA A 27 -5.30 -8.04 -21.96
N LYS A 28 -4.27 -8.85 -22.24
CA LYS A 28 -4.05 -10.13 -21.56
C LYS A 28 -3.71 -9.92 -20.08
N ASN A 29 -2.88 -8.93 -19.78
CA ASN A 29 -2.49 -8.63 -18.40
C ASN A 29 -3.66 -8.09 -17.57
N ALA A 30 -4.55 -7.30 -18.19
CA ALA A 30 -5.79 -6.87 -17.55
C ALA A 30 -6.70 -8.05 -17.21
N GLN A 31 -6.86 -9.02 -18.13
CA GLN A 31 -7.67 -10.21 -17.87
C GLN A 31 -7.09 -11.03 -16.71
N THR A 32 -5.76 -11.27 -16.70
CA THR A 32 -5.08 -11.95 -15.58
C THR A 32 -5.30 -11.20 -14.26
N THR A 33 -5.22 -9.86 -14.27
CA THR A 33 -5.50 -9.03 -13.10
C THR A 33 -6.93 -9.19 -12.61
N ILE A 34 -7.92 -9.19 -13.52
CA ILE A 34 -9.34 -9.36 -13.19
C ILE A 34 -9.60 -10.74 -12.57
N ASP A 35 -9.04 -11.79 -13.14
CA ASP A 35 -9.21 -13.17 -12.63
C ASP A 35 -8.67 -13.27 -11.20
N LEU A 36 -7.51 -12.68 -10.92
CA LEU A 36 -6.90 -12.66 -9.58
C LEU A 36 -7.62 -11.75 -8.59
N LEU A 37 -8.26 -10.68 -9.07
CA LEU A 37 -9.13 -9.86 -8.21
C LEU A 37 -10.37 -10.63 -7.77
N GLN A 38 -10.96 -11.44 -8.65
CA GLN A 38 -12.08 -12.32 -8.30
C GLN A 38 -11.65 -13.37 -7.27
N GLU A 39 -10.46 -13.95 -7.43
CA GLU A 39 -9.88 -14.88 -6.45
C GLU A 39 -9.63 -14.18 -5.10
N ALA A 40 -9.06 -12.99 -5.10
CA ALA A 40 -8.84 -12.19 -3.90
C ALA A 40 -10.15 -11.86 -3.18
N GLN A 41 -11.18 -11.47 -3.93
CA GLN A 41 -12.52 -11.24 -3.38
C GLN A 41 -13.11 -12.50 -2.74
N ALA A 42 -12.99 -13.65 -3.38
CA ALA A 42 -13.47 -14.92 -2.82
C ALA A 42 -12.79 -15.26 -1.47
N GLN A 43 -11.58 -14.77 -1.27
CA GLN A 43 -10.83 -14.88 -0.01
C GLN A 43 -11.14 -13.76 1.00
N GLY A 44 -12.01 -12.82 0.65
CA GLY A 44 -12.40 -11.69 1.49
C GLY A 44 -11.32 -10.62 1.62
N VAL A 45 -10.43 -10.47 0.63
CA VAL A 45 -9.37 -9.46 0.60
C VAL A 45 -9.97 -8.07 0.37
N ALA A 46 -9.53 -7.07 1.13
CA ALA A 46 -9.91 -5.67 0.92
C ALA A 46 -9.01 -4.99 -0.12
N VAL A 47 -7.72 -5.27 -0.11
CA VAL A 47 -6.73 -4.66 -1.03
C VAL A 47 -5.83 -5.73 -1.62
N ALA A 48 -5.74 -5.79 -2.94
CA ALA A 48 -4.82 -6.64 -3.68
C ALA A 48 -3.79 -5.76 -4.42
N VAL A 49 -2.50 -5.97 -4.12
CA VAL A 49 -1.38 -5.21 -4.66
C VAL A 49 -0.68 -6.03 -5.73
N PHE A 50 -0.60 -5.50 -6.93
CA PHE A 50 0.06 -6.10 -8.08
C PHE A 50 1.45 -5.50 -8.31
N PRO A 51 2.31 -6.14 -9.14
CA PRO A 51 3.64 -5.62 -9.42
C PRO A 51 3.65 -4.29 -10.17
N GLU A 52 4.79 -3.63 -10.15
CA GLU A 52 5.11 -2.47 -10.98
C GLU A 52 4.87 -2.80 -12.47
N LEU A 53 4.19 -1.87 -13.17
CA LEU A 53 3.89 -1.99 -14.62
C LEU A 53 3.22 -3.32 -15.02
N ASN A 54 2.49 -3.97 -14.10
CA ASN A 54 1.88 -5.27 -14.36
C ASN A 54 0.90 -5.28 -15.55
N LEU A 55 0.33 -4.13 -15.92
CA LEU A 55 -0.56 -4.05 -17.08
C LEU A 55 0.20 -4.07 -18.43
N THR A 56 1.50 -3.78 -18.45
CA THR A 56 2.31 -3.76 -19.68
C THR A 56 3.47 -4.74 -19.69
N GLY A 57 3.96 -5.11 -18.50
CA GLY A 57 5.27 -5.66 -18.24
C GLY A 57 6.31 -4.57 -18.02
N TYR A 58 7.34 -4.89 -17.23
CA TYR A 58 8.45 -4.00 -16.91
C TYR A 58 9.55 -4.05 -17.98
N ALA A 59 9.87 -5.24 -18.49
CA ALA A 59 10.99 -5.49 -19.41
C ALA A 59 10.59 -5.33 -20.88
N ILE A 60 10.11 -4.15 -21.28
CA ILE A 60 9.61 -3.88 -22.64
C ILE A 60 10.32 -2.71 -23.33
N ASP A 61 11.34 -2.14 -22.70
CA ASP A 61 12.24 -1.11 -23.25
C ASP A 61 11.51 0.05 -23.96
N ASP A 62 11.97 0.42 -25.15
CA ASP A 62 11.43 1.55 -25.92
C ASP A 62 9.97 1.34 -26.39
N LEU A 63 9.36 0.17 -26.16
CA LEU A 63 7.94 -0.02 -26.40
C LEU A 63 7.08 0.88 -25.55
N PHE A 64 7.55 1.31 -24.38
CA PHE A 64 6.85 2.31 -23.55
C PHE A 64 6.56 3.62 -24.29
N LEU A 65 7.34 3.95 -25.32
CA LEU A 65 7.16 5.19 -26.10
C LEU A 65 6.22 5.02 -27.30
N GLN A 66 5.64 3.82 -27.49
CA GLN A 66 4.73 3.55 -28.59
C GLN A 66 3.29 3.97 -28.22
N GLU A 67 2.68 4.84 -29.04
CA GLU A 67 1.32 5.34 -28.81
C GLU A 67 0.30 4.19 -28.70
N VAL A 68 0.41 3.19 -29.55
CA VAL A 68 -0.48 2.02 -29.54
C VAL A 68 -0.44 1.27 -28.20
N LEU A 69 0.74 1.18 -27.54
CA LEU A 69 0.85 0.57 -26.23
C LEU A 69 0.15 1.40 -25.17
N LEU A 70 0.32 2.72 -25.20
CA LEU A 70 -0.30 3.64 -24.24
C LEU A 70 -1.82 3.67 -24.38
N GLU A 71 -2.34 3.66 -25.61
CA GLU A 71 -3.78 3.53 -25.87
C GLU A 71 -4.35 2.21 -25.35
N GLN A 72 -3.67 1.09 -25.63
CA GLN A 72 -4.07 -0.23 -25.12
C GLN A 72 -3.96 -0.32 -23.59
N THR A 73 -3.02 0.40 -22.98
CA THR A 73 -2.91 0.48 -21.53
C THR A 73 -4.11 1.20 -20.90
N LEU A 74 -4.58 2.27 -21.51
CA LEU A 74 -5.80 2.97 -21.04
C LEU A 74 -7.04 2.05 -21.20
N ALA A 75 -7.14 1.31 -22.29
CA ALA A 75 -8.21 0.31 -22.49
C ALA A 75 -8.14 -0.83 -21.45
N ALA A 76 -6.94 -1.26 -21.07
CA ALA A 76 -6.72 -2.25 -20.02
C ALA A 76 -7.15 -1.71 -18.63
N ILE A 77 -6.81 -0.46 -18.31
CA ILE A 77 -7.27 0.21 -17.09
C ILE A 77 -8.79 0.28 -17.06
N GLU A 78 -9.43 0.65 -18.17
CA GLU A 78 -10.89 0.67 -18.28
C GLU A 78 -11.51 -0.71 -18.06
N SER A 79 -10.91 -1.78 -18.60
CA SER A 79 -11.38 -3.15 -18.40
C SER A 79 -11.31 -3.57 -16.92
N VAL A 80 -10.19 -3.27 -16.23
CA VAL A 80 -10.05 -3.53 -14.78
C VAL A 80 -11.05 -2.69 -13.98
N ARG A 81 -11.23 -1.41 -14.34
CA ARG A 81 -12.19 -0.52 -13.70
C ARG A 81 -13.62 -1.06 -13.80
N GLN A 82 -14.04 -1.46 -15.03
CA GLN A 82 -15.37 -2.02 -15.24
C GLN A 82 -15.58 -3.29 -14.44
N ALA A 83 -14.61 -4.22 -14.47
CA ALA A 83 -14.69 -5.46 -13.70
C ALA A 83 -14.75 -5.18 -12.18
N SER A 84 -14.08 -4.14 -11.70
CA SER A 84 -14.08 -3.78 -10.27
C SER A 84 -15.44 -3.26 -9.78
N ALA A 85 -16.36 -2.90 -10.66
CA ALA A 85 -17.69 -2.38 -10.26
C ALA A 85 -18.50 -3.40 -9.43
N GLU A 86 -18.31 -4.69 -9.71
CA GLU A 86 -18.98 -5.78 -9.01
C GLU A 86 -18.13 -6.34 -7.84
N LEU A 87 -16.94 -5.74 -7.60
CA LEU A 87 -16.01 -6.24 -6.62
C LEU A 87 -15.88 -5.28 -5.42
N THR A 88 -15.75 -5.84 -4.22
CA THR A 88 -15.44 -5.08 -3.00
C THR A 88 -13.94 -4.92 -2.76
N VAL A 89 -13.09 -5.73 -3.44
CA VAL A 89 -11.64 -5.62 -3.35
C VAL A 89 -11.12 -4.42 -4.15
N MET A 90 -10.20 -3.66 -3.56
CA MET A 90 -9.45 -2.63 -4.26
C MET A 90 -8.24 -3.25 -4.96
N ALA A 91 -8.07 -2.95 -6.24
CA ALA A 91 -6.86 -3.25 -6.99
C ALA A 91 -5.87 -2.10 -6.89
N VAL A 92 -4.60 -2.41 -6.57
CA VAL A 92 -3.47 -1.49 -6.75
C VAL A 92 -2.62 -2.05 -7.87
N VAL A 93 -2.65 -1.42 -9.06
CA VAL A 93 -2.02 -1.91 -10.29
C VAL A 93 -0.98 -0.93 -10.82
N GLY A 94 0.01 -1.45 -11.56
CA GLY A 94 1.08 -0.66 -12.18
C GLY A 94 0.83 -0.42 -13.67
N ALA A 95 0.98 0.84 -14.14
CA ALA A 95 0.84 1.20 -15.54
C ALA A 95 1.67 2.43 -15.93
N PRO A 96 2.17 2.52 -17.19
CA PRO A 96 2.75 3.74 -17.73
C PRO A 96 1.62 4.71 -18.12
N LEU A 97 1.71 5.97 -17.64
CA LEU A 97 0.71 6.99 -17.93
C LEU A 97 1.35 8.29 -18.42
N ARG A 98 0.77 8.88 -19.45
CA ARG A 98 1.20 10.16 -20.00
C ARG A 98 0.45 11.32 -19.33
N GLN A 99 1.23 12.29 -18.82
CA GLN A 99 0.71 13.56 -18.33
C GLN A 99 1.44 14.72 -19.05
N GLY A 100 0.73 15.42 -19.90
CA GLY A 100 1.35 16.41 -20.80
C GLY A 100 2.38 15.75 -21.72
N ASN A 101 3.60 16.27 -21.72
CA ASN A 101 4.72 15.74 -22.53
C ASN A 101 5.62 14.76 -21.77
N ARG A 102 5.15 14.21 -20.65
CA ARG A 102 5.93 13.29 -19.80
C ARG A 102 5.20 11.97 -19.63
N LEU A 103 5.98 10.90 -19.65
CA LEU A 103 5.51 9.56 -19.30
C LEU A 103 5.94 9.25 -17.85
N TYR A 104 5.02 8.67 -17.07
CA TYR A 104 5.27 8.31 -15.68
C TYR A 104 4.99 6.81 -15.48
N ASN A 105 5.82 6.20 -14.66
CA ASN A 105 5.57 4.87 -14.12
C ASN A 105 4.68 5.05 -12.88
N CYS A 106 3.47 4.51 -12.91
CA CYS A 106 2.44 4.85 -11.92
C CYS A 106 1.85 3.62 -11.24
N ALA A 107 1.51 3.78 -9.95
CA ALA A 107 0.58 2.92 -9.23
C ALA A 107 -0.83 3.55 -9.29
N LEU A 108 -1.85 2.73 -9.57
CA LEU A 108 -3.25 3.15 -9.63
C LEU A 108 -4.08 2.39 -8.60
N ALA A 109 -4.94 3.08 -7.87
CA ALA A 109 -5.93 2.49 -6.98
C ALA A 109 -7.30 2.45 -7.66
N ILE A 110 -7.86 1.24 -7.87
CA ILE A 110 -9.11 1.01 -8.59
C ILE A 110 -10.05 0.19 -7.71
N GLN A 111 -11.27 0.67 -7.48
CA GLN A 111 -12.27 -0.02 -6.66
C GLN A 111 -13.69 0.40 -7.07
N GLY A 112 -14.66 -0.54 -7.03
CA GLY A 112 -16.08 -0.22 -7.19
C GLY A 112 -16.40 0.52 -8.50
N GLY A 113 -15.70 0.21 -9.58
CA GLY A 113 -15.88 0.86 -10.88
C GLY A 113 -15.24 2.24 -11.02
N ARG A 114 -14.31 2.65 -10.13
CA ARG A 114 -13.67 3.96 -10.14
C ARG A 114 -12.15 3.87 -9.93
N VAL A 115 -11.40 4.77 -10.57
CA VAL A 115 -9.99 5.03 -10.28
C VAL A 115 -9.92 6.16 -9.24
N TYR A 116 -9.40 5.87 -8.04
CA TYR A 116 -9.36 6.84 -6.94
C TYR A 116 -8.11 7.68 -6.91
N ALA A 117 -6.96 7.09 -7.27
CA ALA A 117 -5.67 7.76 -7.17
C ALA A 117 -4.68 7.20 -8.19
N VAL A 118 -3.76 8.05 -8.62
CA VAL A 118 -2.60 7.70 -9.45
C VAL A 118 -1.34 8.25 -8.77
N ALA A 119 -0.45 7.38 -8.33
CA ALA A 119 0.81 7.73 -7.69
C ALA A 119 1.99 7.45 -8.65
N PRO A 120 2.66 8.48 -9.19
CA PRO A 120 3.85 8.30 -10.01
C PRO A 120 5.05 7.94 -9.15
N LYS A 121 5.91 7.04 -9.65
CA LYS A 121 7.20 6.68 -9.05
C LYS A 121 8.04 7.92 -8.78
N THR A 122 8.49 8.07 -7.53
CA THR A 122 9.23 9.25 -7.08
C THR A 122 10.67 9.21 -7.54
N PHE A 123 11.35 8.10 -7.32
CA PHE A 123 12.76 7.90 -7.63
C PHE A 123 12.93 6.88 -8.76
N LEU A 124 13.67 7.28 -9.80
CA LEU A 124 13.91 6.44 -10.96
C LEU A 124 15.34 5.90 -10.90
N PRO A 125 15.52 4.57 -10.80
CA PRO A 125 16.84 3.98 -10.86
C PRO A 125 17.48 4.22 -12.24
N ASN A 126 18.73 4.66 -12.24
CA ASN A 126 19.50 4.93 -13.46
C ASN A 126 20.98 4.62 -13.22
N TYR A 127 21.23 3.40 -12.73
CA TYR A 127 22.55 2.86 -12.39
C TYR A 127 22.53 1.35 -12.62
N ARG A 128 23.71 0.74 -12.80
CA ARG A 128 23.88 -0.69 -13.09
C ARG A 128 22.98 -1.12 -14.26
N GLU A 129 22.10 -2.09 -14.02
CA GLU A 129 21.12 -2.63 -14.97
C GLU A 129 19.94 -1.70 -15.28
N PHE A 130 19.78 -0.61 -14.53
CA PHE A 130 18.60 0.28 -14.64
C PHE A 130 18.89 1.52 -15.49
N TYR A 131 17.93 1.89 -16.34
CA TYR A 131 17.94 3.11 -17.16
C TYR A 131 16.56 3.74 -17.33
N GLU A 132 15.76 3.72 -16.25
CA GLU A 132 14.36 4.20 -16.29
C GLU A 132 14.21 5.67 -16.71
N LYS A 133 15.21 6.52 -16.45
CA LYS A 133 15.20 7.93 -16.89
C LYS A 133 15.17 8.09 -18.41
N ARG A 134 15.44 7.02 -19.18
CA ARG A 134 15.26 7.01 -20.63
C ARG A 134 13.78 7.11 -21.00
N HIS A 135 12.90 6.49 -20.23
CA HIS A 135 11.48 6.34 -20.56
C HIS A 135 10.59 7.22 -19.67
N PHE A 136 10.91 7.36 -18.38
CA PHE A 136 10.03 7.93 -17.39
C PHE A 136 10.54 9.23 -16.77
N ALA A 137 9.59 10.08 -16.38
CA ALA A 137 9.83 11.26 -15.56
C ALA A 137 9.61 10.93 -14.09
N SER A 138 10.38 11.59 -13.21
CA SER A 138 10.22 11.46 -11.76
C SER A 138 8.92 12.10 -11.27
N GLY A 139 8.20 11.38 -10.41
CA GLY A 139 7.02 11.88 -9.70
C GLY A 139 7.31 13.04 -8.74
N ALA A 140 8.55 13.15 -8.25
CA ALA A 140 8.97 14.26 -7.40
C ALA A 140 8.84 15.63 -8.10
N ASN A 141 8.94 15.65 -9.42
CA ASN A 141 8.87 16.85 -10.24
C ASN A 141 7.50 17.03 -10.93
N ALA A 142 6.50 16.25 -10.53
CA ALA A 142 5.15 16.37 -11.06
C ALA A 142 4.45 17.59 -10.45
N SER A 143 4.15 18.60 -11.29
CA SER A 143 3.43 19.81 -10.86
C SER A 143 1.91 19.63 -10.92
N ALA A 144 1.42 18.64 -11.67
CA ALA A 144 -0.01 18.37 -11.77
C ALA A 144 -0.52 17.68 -10.51
N THR A 145 -1.71 18.07 -10.06
CA THR A 145 -2.41 17.45 -8.92
C THR A 145 -3.52 16.49 -9.35
N SER A 146 -3.78 16.41 -10.65
CA SER A 146 -4.70 15.47 -11.29
C SER A 146 -4.19 15.04 -12.65
N ILE A 147 -4.66 13.89 -13.11
CA ILE A 147 -4.39 13.34 -14.44
C ILE A 147 -5.72 13.02 -15.12
N THR A 148 -5.79 13.29 -16.42
CA THR A 148 -6.91 12.88 -17.25
C THR A 148 -6.59 11.55 -17.90
N LEU A 149 -7.51 10.59 -17.82
CA LEU A 149 -7.42 9.24 -18.39
C LEU A 149 -8.42 9.10 -19.54
N PRO A 150 -8.02 9.39 -20.79
CA PRO A 150 -8.92 9.29 -21.94
C PRO A 150 -9.41 7.85 -22.14
N GLY A 151 -10.69 7.68 -22.41
CA GLY A 151 -11.31 6.36 -22.61
C GLY A 151 -11.62 5.60 -21.31
N VAL A 152 -11.25 6.14 -20.15
CA VAL A 152 -11.56 5.59 -18.83
C VAL A 152 -12.77 6.34 -18.24
N GLY A 153 -13.79 5.60 -17.78
CA GLY A 153 -14.99 6.20 -17.21
C GLY A 153 -14.78 6.73 -15.78
N ASP A 154 -15.57 7.74 -15.38
CA ASP A 154 -15.50 8.31 -14.02
C ASP A 154 -16.03 7.37 -12.93
N GLY A 155 -16.74 6.31 -13.31
CA GLY A 155 -17.42 5.42 -12.37
C GLY A 155 -18.72 6.03 -11.81
N PRO A 156 -19.36 5.36 -10.83
CA PRO A 156 -20.56 5.88 -10.18
C PRO A 156 -20.24 7.19 -9.45
N ALA A 157 -21.20 8.13 -9.46
CA ALA A 157 -21.08 9.38 -8.70
C ALA A 157 -20.91 9.04 -7.21
N GLN A 158 -19.94 9.66 -6.55
CA GLN A 158 -19.88 9.63 -5.09
C GLN A 158 -21.01 10.53 -4.56
N ASP A 159 -21.84 10.01 -3.64
CA ASP A 159 -22.64 10.86 -2.78
C ASP A 159 -21.69 11.60 -1.84
N ASP A 160 -21.32 12.83 -2.19
CA ASP A 160 -20.39 13.70 -1.43
C ASP A 160 -20.94 14.15 -0.06
N ALA A 161 -22.00 13.52 0.45
CA ALA A 161 -22.64 13.88 1.72
C ALA A 161 -21.85 13.49 2.99
N ALA A 162 -20.74 12.75 2.87
CA ALA A 162 -19.98 12.27 4.04
C ALA A 162 -18.63 12.98 4.28
N ALA A 163 -18.15 13.83 3.39
CA ALA A 163 -16.82 14.43 3.49
C ALA A 163 -16.79 15.85 4.10
N ALA A 164 -17.94 16.43 4.49
CA ALA A 164 -18.03 17.82 4.94
C ALA A 164 -18.24 18.00 6.45
N SER A 165 -18.00 17.01 7.28
CA SER A 165 -18.16 17.18 8.73
C SER A 165 -16.97 16.61 9.51
N GLN A 166 -15.88 17.40 9.67
CA GLN A 166 -15.02 17.37 10.85
C GLN A 166 -13.77 18.28 10.80
N HIS A 167 -13.79 19.41 10.10
CA HIS A 167 -12.70 20.39 10.29
C HIS A 167 -13.16 21.85 10.21
N ASP A 168 -14.31 22.22 10.81
CA ASP A 168 -14.60 23.63 11.11
C ASP A 168 -15.47 23.77 12.36
N ALA A 169 -14.83 23.69 13.49
CA ALA A 169 -15.40 24.13 14.73
C ALA A 169 -14.37 24.93 15.54
N VAL A 170 -14.02 26.12 15.08
CA VAL A 170 -13.69 27.31 15.88
C VAL A 170 -13.56 28.51 14.95
N ALA A 171 -14.60 29.29 14.79
CA ALA A 171 -14.62 30.75 14.80
C ALA A 171 -16.05 31.24 14.60
N ALA A 172 -16.49 31.98 15.59
CA ALA A 172 -17.86 32.41 15.77
C ALA A 172 -18.22 33.66 14.98
N SER A 173 -19.54 33.70 14.68
CA SER A 173 -20.44 34.86 14.77
C SER A 173 -20.42 36.00 13.73
N ALA A 174 -21.61 36.19 13.28
CA ALA A 174 -22.33 37.45 12.98
C ALA A 174 -22.53 37.79 11.48
N SER A 175 -23.71 37.67 11.03
CA SER A 175 -24.77 38.62 10.75
C SER A 175 -25.59 38.30 9.49
N THR A 176 -26.84 38.41 9.70
CA THR A 176 -28.10 38.14 8.99
C THR A 176 -28.35 38.96 7.71
N PRO A 177 -29.56 38.89 7.06
CA PRO A 177 -29.79 38.24 5.76
C PRO A 177 -30.32 39.20 4.69
N ALA A 178 -30.42 38.76 3.46
CA ALA A 178 -31.35 39.35 2.50
C ALA A 178 -31.91 38.30 1.54
N THR A 179 -33.21 38.24 1.50
CA THR A 179 -34.11 37.35 0.80
C THR A 179 -34.40 37.81 -0.65
N PRO A 180 -35.28 37.15 -1.41
CA PRO A 180 -34.99 36.69 -2.78
C PRO A 180 -35.81 37.38 -3.85
N THR A 181 -35.51 37.14 -5.10
CA THR A 181 -36.52 37.35 -6.16
C THR A 181 -36.47 36.23 -7.22
N ALA A 182 -37.64 35.82 -7.53
CA ALA A 182 -38.01 34.68 -8.37
C ALA A 182 -38.14 34.99 -9.85
N ASN A 183 -37.79 33.98 -10.68
CA ASN A 183 -38.54 33.40 -11.82
C ASN A 183 -38.96 34.29 -13.05
N PRO A 184 -39.40 33.70 -14.18
CA PRO A 184 -39.34 32.34 -14.72
C PRO A 184 -39.12 32.20 -16.25
N ALA A 185 -39.01 30.93 -16.67
CA ALA A 185 -39.64 30.35 -17.89
C ALA A 185 -38.91 30.33 -19.23
N ALA A 186 -38.69 29.10 -19.63
CA ALA A 186 -39.11 28.41 -20.86
C ALA A 186 -38.21 28.53 -22.09
N SER A 187 -37.71 27.43 -22.55
CA SER A 187 -38.15 26.83 -23.82
C SER A 187 -37.33 25.61 -24.18
N ALA A 188 -37.99 24.52 -24.40
CA ALA A 188 -37.45 23.29 -24.99
C ALA A 188 -37.03 23.56 -26.45
N ALA A 189 -35.83 23.15 -26.78
CA ALA A 189 -35.45 22.82 -28.15
C ALA A 189 -34.57 21.57 -28.14
N SER A 190 -35.17 20.50 -28.62
CA SER A 190 -34.51 19.27 -29.04
C SER A 190 -33.42 19.60 -30.06
N ALA A 191 -32.16 19.35 -29.73
CA ALA A 191 -31.10 19.27 -30.71
C ALA A 191 -30.36 17.96 -30.54
N ALA A 192 -30.24 17.25 -31.62
CA ALA A 192 -29.58 15.96 -31.78
C ALA A 192 -28.17 15.96 -31.15
N SER A 193 -27.85 14.94 -30.39
CA SER A 193 -26.51 14.67 -29.85
C SER A 193 -25.49 14.61 -30.99
N PRO A 194 -24.38 15.35 -30.91
CA PRO A 194 -23.20 15.04 -31.71
C PRO A 194 -22.48 13.81 -31.13
N ALA A 195 -21.82 13.09 -32.00
CA ALA A 195 -21.08 11.87 -31.79
C ALA A 195 -20.25 11.85 -30.48
N GLY A 196 -20.41 10.76 -29.78
CA GLY A 196 -19.56 10.19 -28.72
C GLY A 196 -18.52 11.10 -28.06
N THR A 197 -18.86 11.72 -26.94
CA THR A 197 -17.87 12.14 -25.95
C THR A 197 -17.31 10.85 -25.37
N THR A 198 -16.08 10.47 -25.77
CA THR A 198 -15.34 9.41 -25.12
C THR A 198 -15.23 9.76 -23.65
N ALA A 199 -15.67 8.86 -22.76
CA ALA A 199 -15.54 9.02 -21.32
C ALA A 199 -14.09 9.36 -20.97
N SER A 200 -13.89 10.25 -20.00
CA SER A 200 -12.55 10.70 -19.63
C SER A 200 -12.51 11.03 -18.15
N ALA A 201 -11.97 10.13 -17.34
CA ALA A 201 -11.86 10.32 -15.90
C ALA A 201 -10.77 11.34 -15.55
N VAL A 202 -11.05 12.23 -14.59
CA VAL A 202 -10.07 13.11 -13.97
C VAL A 202 -9.76 12.59 -12.58
N VAL A 203 -8.52 12.13 -12.37
CA VAL A 203 -8.12 11.38 -11.19
C VAL A 203 -7.06 12.16 -10.40
N PRO A 204 -7.10 12.15 -9.06
CA PRO A 204 -6.01 12.63 -8.22
C PRO A 204 -4.67 12.04 -8.61
N PHE A 205 -3.66 12.90 -8.81
CA PHE A 205 -2.32 12.53 -9.26
C PHE A 205 -1.26 13.12 -8.33
N GLY A 206 -0.25 12.34 -7.98
CA GLY A 206 0.91 12.76 -7.20
C GLY A 206 1.44 11.68 -6.27
N ASN A 207 2.65 11.89 -5.76
CA ASN A 207 3.32 10.98 -4.83
C ASN A 207 2.96 11.21 -3.35
N LYS A 208 2.22 12.28 -3.04
CA LYS A 208 1.75 12.62 -1.69
C LYS A 208 0.24 12.39 -1.55
N LEU A 209 -0.18 11.15 -1.79
CA LEU A 209 -1.58 10.73 -1.69
C LEU A 209 -1.74 9.68 -0.58
N LEU A 210 -2.79 9.83 0.21
CA LEU A 210 -3.25 8.85 1.20
C LEU A 210 -4.65 8.38 0.82
N LEU A 211 -4.91 7.10 0.98
CA LEU A 211 -6.25 6.51 0.80
C LEU A 211 -6.81 6.15 2.18
N ASP A 212 -7.92 6.74 2.54
CA ASP A 212 -8.65 6.48 3.78
C ASP A 212 -9.85 5.55 3.51
N PHE A 213 -10.09 4.62 4.41
CA PHE A 213 -11.16 3.63 4.27
C PHE A 213 -12.18 3.75 5.41
N PRO A 214 -13.23 4.55 5.26
CA PRO A 214 -14.20 4.81 6.34
C PRO A 214 -14.86 3.56 6.93
N HIS A 215 -14.98 2.49 6.13
CA HIS A 215 -15.57 1.22 6.55
C HIS A 215 -14.55 0.19 7.11
N ILE A 216 -13.25 0.55 7.13
CA ILE A 216 -12.18 -0.18 7.81
C ILE A 216 -11.50 0.80 8.76
N PRO A 217 -12.06 1.04 9.96
CA PRO A 217 -11.67 2.15 10.82
C PRO A 217 -10.19 2.19 11.14
N GLY A 218 -9.55 3.33 10.87
CA GLY A 218 -8.14 3.58 11.14
C GLY A 218 -7.18 3.07 10.05
N MET A 219 -7.65 2.43 8.99
CA MET A 219 -6.80 2.03 7.86
C MET A 219 -6.55 3.22 6.94
N VAL A 220 -5.28 3.57 6.76
CA VAL A 220 -4.81 4.59 5.81
C VAL A 220 -3.68 4.00 4.97
N LEU A 221 -3.85 3.98 3.65
CA LEU A 221 -2.90 3.37 2.72
C LEU A 221 -2.12 4.40 1.93
N HIS A 222 -0.83 4.12 1.69
CA HIS A 222 0.03 4.84 0.77
C HIS A 222 0.64 3.91 -0.26
N MET A 223 0.75 4.40 -1.50
CA MET A 223 1.34 3.67 -2.64
C MET A 223 2.69 4.27 -3.02
N GLU A 224 3.71 3.43 -3.12
CA GLU A 224 5.01 3.78 -3.69
C GLU A 224 5.45 2.72 -4.70
N VAL A 225 6.47 3.02 -5.50
CA VAL A 225 6.89 2.14 -6.60
C VAL A 225 8.38 1.84 -6.51
N CYS A 226 8.69 0.56 -6.31
CA CYS A 226 10.00 -0.09 -6.46
C CYS A 226 11.16 0.67 -5.79
N GLU A 227 11.91 1.48 -6.56
CA GLU A 227 13.09 2.23 -6.09
C GLU A 227 12.79 3.16 -4.92
N ASP A 228 11.54 3.56 -4.76
CA ASP A 228 11.11 4.41 -3.64
C ASP A 228 11.42 3.79 -2.26
N LEU A 229 11.50 2.45 -2.16
CA LEU A 229 11.92 1.74 -0.95
C LEU A 229 13.44 1.82 -0.70
N TRP A 230 14.24 1.97 -1.75
CA TRP A 230 15.71 1.84 -1.68
C TRP A 230 16.44 3.11 -1.28
N VAL A 231 15.75 4.25 -1.30
CA VAL A 231 16.33 5.54 -0.95
C VAL A 231 16.41 5.75 0.56
N PRO A 232 17.36 6.55 1.07
CA PRO A 232 17.51 6.78 2.50
C PRO A 232 16.27 7.34 3.20
N VAL A 233 15.52 8.22 2.51
CA VAL A 233 14.25 8.78 2.99
C VAL A 233 13.16 8.37 2.00
N ALA A 234 12.58 7.20 2.25
CA ALA A 234 11.54 6.63 1.42
C ALA A 234 10.23 7.46 1.49
N PRO A 235 9.47 7.59 0.38
CA PRO A 235 8.13 8.19 0.41
C PRO A 235 7.22 7.57 1.44
N SER A 236 7.29 6.25 1.64
CA SER A 236 6.54 5.51 2.67
C SER A 236 6.83 5.99 4.09
N ALA A 237 8.09 6.37 4.40
CA ALA A 237 8.42 6.91 5.72
C ALA A 237 7.74 8.28 5.97
N GLN A 238 7.72 9.14 4.96
CA GLN A 238 7.03 10.43 5.04
C GLN A 238 5.51 10.24 5.11
N ALA A 239 4.96 9.31 4.34
CA ALA A 239 3.54 8.96 4.35
C ALA A 239 3.10 8.39 5.70
N ALA A 240 3.95 7.60 6.36
CA ALA A 240 3.68 7.09 7.70
C ALA A 240 3.56 8.22 8.73
N LEU A 241 4.44 9.23 8.67
CA LEU A 241 4.33 10.44 9.49
C LEU A 241 3.09 11.28 9.15
N ALA A 242 2.61 11.21 7.90
CA ALA A 242 1.36 11.85 7.47
C ALA A 242 0.10 11.04 7.85
N GLY A 243 0.25 9.83 8.40
CA GLY A 243 -0.85 9.01 8.92
C GLY A 243 -1.01 7.64 8.27
N ALA A 244 -0.33 7.33 7.15
CA ALA A 244 -0.41 6.02 6.52
C ALA A 244 0.09 4.91 7.47
N ASN A 245 -0.66 3.81 7.59
CA ASN A 245 -0.27 2.63 8.36
C ASN A 245 -0.29 1.33 7.54
N VAL A 246 -0.71 1.41 6.29
CA VAL A 246 -0.53 0.37 5.29
C VAL A 246 0.28 0.96 4.13
N LEU A 247 1.48 0.47 3.94
CA LEU A 247 2.43 0.95 2.94
C LEU A 247 2.56 -0.12 1.86
N VAL A 248 2.27 0.20 0.62
CA VAL A 248 2.33 -0.77 -0.47
C VAL A 248 3.36 -0.37 -1.51
N ASN A 249 4.16 -1.34 -1.94
CA ASN A 249 5.22 -1.16 -2.92
C ASN A 249 5.02 -2.12 -4.10
N LEU A 250 4.81 -1.54 -5.28
CA LEU A 250 4.75 -2.25 -6.55
C LEU A 250 6.16 -2.32 -7.11
N SER A 251 6.73 -3.50 -7.29
CA SER A 251 8.13 -3.65 -7.67
C SER A 251 8.32 -4.41 -8.98
N GLY A 252 9.19 -3.89 -9.84
CA GLY A 252 9.70 -4.53 -11.06
C GLY A 252 11.20 -4.83 -10.99
N SER A 253 11.76 -4.87 -9.78
CA SER A 253 13.19 -5.08 -9.56
C SER A 253 13.64 -6.47 -10.02
N PRO A 254 14.59 -6.60 -10.96
CA PRO A 254 15.16 -7.88 -11.34
C PRO A 254 15.89 -8.53 -10.18
N ILE A 255 16.06 -9.85 -10.26
CA ILE A 255 16.76 -10.61 -9.23
C ILE A 255 18.25 -10.76 -9.55
N THR A 256 19.07 -10.53 -8.56
CA THR A 256 20.48 -10.94 -8.53
C THR A 256 20.73 -11.76 -7.27
N VAL A 257 21.83 -12.53 -7.24
CA VAL A 257 22.18 -13.35 -6.06
C VAL A 257 22.29 -12.46 -4.81
N GLY A 258 21.58 -12.80 -3.75
CA GLY A 258 21.52 -12.04 -2.48
C GLY A 258 20.46 -10.91 -2.45
N ARG A 259 19.90 -10.49 -3.58
CA ARG A 259 18.96 -9.35 -3.65
C ARG A 259 17.66 -9.61 -2.87
N ALA A 260 17.24 -10.85 -2.74
CA ALA A 260 16.04 -11.21 -1.99
C ALA A 260 16.17 -10.84 -0.50
N ASP A 261 17.33 -11.10 0.08
CA ASP A 261 17.63 -10.79 1.49
C ASP A 261 17.64 -9.27 1.71
N ASP A 262 18.19 -8.49 0.75
CA ASP A 262 18.15 -7.03 0.80
C ASP A 262 16.71 -6.49 0.76
N ARG A 263 15.85 -7.06 -0.10
CA ARG A 263 14.42 -6.68 -0.17
C ARG A 263 13.69 -6.98 1.14
N GLU A 264 13.94 -8.18 1.72
CA GLU A 264 13.38 -8.53 3.03
C GLU A 264 13.83 -7.57 4.12
N LEU A 265 15.13 -7.29 4.18
CA LEU A 265 15.70 -6.36 5.15
C LEU A 265 15.03 -4.97 5.05
N LEU A 266 14.88 -4.45 3.84
CA LEU A 266 14.30 -3.12 3.62
C LEU A 266 12.81 -3.10 3.97
N ALA A 267 12.02 -4.08 3.51
CA ALA A 267 10.59 -4.16 3.80
C ALA A 267 10.34 -4.36 5.31
N ARG A 268 11.09 -5.25 5.96
CA ARG A 268 11.06 -5.46 7.40
C ARG A 268 11.41 -4.19 8.17
N SER A 269 12.51 -3.52 7.77
CA SER A 269 12.94 -2.26 8.38
C SER A 269 11.92 -1.14 8.21
N ALA A 270 11.32 -1.00 7.02
CA ALA A 270 10.27 -0.01 6.76
C ALA A 270 9.05 -0.26 7.65
N SER A 271 8.57 -1.51 7.70
CA SER A 271 7.44 -1.90 8.55
C SER A 271 7.68 -1.58 10.03
N LEU A 272 8.85 -1.96 10.56
CA LEU A 272 9.21 -1.74 11.97
C LEU A 272 9.35 -0.25 12.31
N ARG A 273 10.13 0.51 11.53
CA ARG A 273 10.40 1.94 11.80
C ARG A 273 9.17 2.81 11.64
N CYS A 274 8.30 2.47 10.68
CA CYS A 274 7.10 3.25 10.41
C CYS A 274 5.90 2.85 11.27
N ASN A 275 6.05 1.85 12.16
CA ASN A 275 4.92 1.25 12.89
C ASN A 275 3.74 1.00 11.94
N ALA A 276 3.98 0.21 10.89
CA ALA A 276 3.07 0.02 9.78
C ALA A 276 3.10 -1.42 9.25
N ALA A 277 2.09 -1.79 8.48
CA ALA A 277 2.19 -2.91 7.57
C ALA A 277 2.93 -2.46 6.30
N TYR A 278 3.81 -3.32 5.78
CA TYR A 278 4.49 -3.12 4.51
C TYR A 278 4.20 -4.28 3.57
N VAL A 279 3.62 -3.97 2.42
CA VAL A 279 3.16 -4.93 1.42
C VAL A 279 4.03 -4.77 0.17
N TYR A 280 4.77 -5.81 -0.18
CA TYR A 280 5.68 -5.81 -1.32
C TYR A 280 5.23 -6.82 -2.36
N ALA A 281 4.98 -6.38 -3.59
CA ALA A 281 4.56 -7.20 -4.71
C ALA A 281 5.54 -7.05 -5.87
N ALA A 282 6.30 -8.10 -6.19
CA ALA A 282 7.30 -8.06 -7.25
C ALA A 282 6.86 -8.78 -8.52
N ALA A 283 7.29 -8.25 -9.65
CA ALA A 283 7.22 -8.90 -10.95
C ALA A 283 7.95 -10.25 -10.97
N GLY A 284 7.47 -11.17 -11.78
CA GLY A 284 7.98 -12.54 -11.81
C GLY A 284 7.94 -13.15 -13.22
N GLU A 285 7.26 -14.25 -13.36
CA GLU A 285 7.17 -15.00 -14.61
C GLU A 285 6.73 -14.13 -15.80
N GLY A 286 7.38 -14.28 -16.95
CA GLY A 286 7.10 -13.52 -18.18
C GLY A 286 7.89 -12.24 -18.31
N GLU A 287 8.41 -11.69 -17.21
CA GLU A 287 9.38 -10.60 -17.24
C GLU A 287 10.75 -11.18 -17.55
N SER A 288 11.20 -11.08 -18.73
CA SER A 288 12.57 -11.47 -19.09
C SER A 288 12.93 -10.77 -20.38
N SER A 289 14.05 -10.07 -20.36
CA SER A 289 14.63 -9.50 -21.55
C SER A 289 15.79 -10.39 -22.06
N THR A 290 16.97 -9.88 -22.04
CA THR A 290 18.18 -10.57 -22.53
C THR A 290 19.00 -11.13 -21.38
N ASP A 291 19.26 -10.30 -20.35
CA ASP A 291 20.28 -10.56 -19.33
C ASP A 291 19.68 -10.65 -17.91
N LEU A 292 18.41 -10.29 -17.73
CA LEU A 292 17.77 -10.17 -16.43
C LEU A 292 16.64 -11.19 -16.25
N SER A 293 16.38 -11.55 -14.99
CA SER A 293 15.29 -12.42 -14.58
C SER A 293 14.57 -11.82 -13.38
N TRP A 294 13.32 -12.26 -13.16
CA TRP A 294 12.48 -11.83 -12.07
C TRP A 294 11.99 -13.04 -11.29
N ASP A 295 11.90 -12.92 -9.98
CA ASP A 295 11.62 -14.04 -9.08
C ASP A 295 10.22 -14.02 -8.46
N GLY A 296 9.43 -12.96 -8.71
CA GLY A 296 8.06 -12.88 -8.21
C GLY A 296 7.94 -12.86 -6.68
N GLN A 297 8.94 -12.36 -5.96
CA GLN A 297 8.90 -12.30 -4.49
C GLN A 297 7.76 -11.40 -4.01
N THR A 298 6.83 -11.95 -3.22
CA THR A 298 5.78 -11.17 -2.55
C THR A 298 5.86 -11.40 -1.07
N MET A 299 5.65 -10.35 -0.27
CA MET A 299 5.72 -10.44 1.18
C MET A 299 4.89 -9.37 1.88
N ILE A 300 4.41 -9.69 3.07
CA ILE A 300 3.66 -8.78 3.93
C ILE A 300 4.33 -8.79 5.31
N TYR A 301 4.75 -7.62 5.77
CA TYR A 301 5.32 -7.39 7.09
C TYR A 301 4.40 -6.49 7.93
N GLU A 302 4.40 -6.71 9.24
CA GLU A 302 3.75 -5.85 10.23
C GLU A 302 4.69 -5.70 11.43
N LEU A 303 5.04 -4.47 11.81
CA LEU A 303 5.95 -4.17 12.94
C LEU A 303 7.28 -4.97 12.90
N GLY A 304 7.76 -5.25 11.68
CA GLY A 304 8.98 -6.03 11.46
C GLY A 304 8.81 -7.54 11.47
N GLU A 305 7.61 -8.06 11.73
CA GLU A 305 7.31 -9.49 11.65
C GLU A 305 6.71 -9.85 10.28
N LYS A 306 7.14 -10.97 9.71
CA LYS A 306 6.65 -11.47 8.42
C LYS A 306 5.31 -12.18 8.63
N LEU A 307 4.23 -11.64 8.10
CA LEU A 307 2.91 -12.26 8.18
C LEU A 307 2.66 -13.29 7.08
N ALA A 308 3.14 -13.01 5.85
CA ALA A 308 2.98 -13.90 4.71
C ALA A 308 4.06 -13.62 3.66
N GLU A 309 4.39 -14.64 2.89
CA GLU A 309 5.21 -14.55 1.68
C GLU A 309 4.83 -15.66 0.69
N THR A 310 5.23 -15.51 -0.58
CA THR A 310 5.13 -16.59 -1.57
C THR A 310 6.50 -17.18 -1.86
N GLU A 311 6.51 -18.38 -2.42
CA GLU A 311 7.71 -18.94 -3.01
C GLU A 311 8.27 -18.03 -4.11
N ARG A 312 9.56 -18.02 -4.27
CA ARG A 312 10.25 -17.31 -5.35
C ARG A 312 10.34 -18.21 -6.60
N PHE A 313 10.36 -17.59 -7.77
CA PHE A 313 10.34 -18.27 -9.07
C PHE A 313 9.13 -19.19 -9.25
N PRO A 314 7.92 -18.73 -8.90
CA PRO A 314 6.74 -19.56 -9.05
C PRO A 314 6.42 -19.80 -10.52
N GLN A 315 5.79 -20.92 -10.79
CA GLN A 315 5.09 -21.17 -12.06
C GLN A 315 3.62 -20.81 -11.88
N GLY A 316 3.14 -19.86 -12.66
CA GLY A 316 1.78 -19.32 -12.53
C GLY A 316 1.62 -18.32 -11.38
N PRO A 317 0.41 -17.81 -11.17
CA PRO A 317 0.14 -16.75 -10.19
C PRO A 317 0.30 -17.25 -8.77
N ARG A 318 0.72 -16.32 -7.87
CA ARG A 318 0.77 -16.52 -6.42
C ARG A 318 0.24 -15.30 -5.71
N MET A 319 -0.29 -15.52 -4.53
CA MET A 319 -0.84 -14.48 -3.68
C MET A 319 -0.45 -14.74 -2.22
N ALA A 320 0.36 -13.85 -1.63
CA ALA A 320 0.56 -13.80 -0.20
C ALA A 320 -0.60 -13.04 0.43
N VAL A 321 -1.32 -13.63 1.38
CA VAL A 321 -2.50 -13.04 2.01
C VAL A 321 -2.33 -13.04 3.52
N ALA A 322 -2.54 -11.89 4.16
CA ALA A 322 -2.48 -11.75 5.61
C ALA A 322 -3.54 -10.79 6.15
N ASP A 323 -3.88 -10.98 7.42
CA ASP A 323 -4.72 -10.07 8.19
C ASP A 323 -3.83 -9.13 9.01
N VAL A 324 -3.78 -7.86 8.61
CA VAL A 324 -3.03 -6.79 9.27
C VAL A 324 -3.83 -6.25 10.44
N ASP A 325 -3.21 -6.12 11.61
CA ASP A 325 -3.84 -5.58 12.82
C ASP A 325 -3.76 -4.05 12.88
N ILE A 326 -4.74 -3.38 12.31
CA ILE A 326 -4.81 -1.91 12.24
C ILE A 326 -4.87 -1.28 13.64
N ARG A 327 -5.51 -1.96 14.61
CA ARG A 327 -5.61 -1.45 16.00
C ARG A 327 -4.28 -1.51 16.70
N THR A 328 -3.54 -2.61 16.55
CA THR A 328 -2.18 -2.72 17.11
C THR A 328 -1.26 -1.67 16.53
N LEU A 329 -1.27 -1.44 15.22
CA LEU A 329 -0.47 -0.38 14.60
C LEU A 329 -0.76 1.00 15.20
N ALA A 330 -2.04 1.34 15.40
CA ALA A 330 -2.44 2.59 16.03
C ALA A 330 -1.99 2.69 17.50
N SER A 331 -2.11 1.58 18.24
CA SER A 331 -1.70 1.49 19.64
C SER A 331 -0.19 1.65 19.83
N GLU A 332 0.61 1.03 18.96
CA GLU A 332 2.08 1.15 19.01
C GLU A 332 2.54 2.58 18.69
N ARG A 333 1.93 3.23 17.72
CA ARG A 333 2.21 4.66 17.43
C ARG A 333 1.88 5.55 18.62
N LEU A 334 0.78 5.27 19.33
CA LEU A 334 0.41 6.03 20.53
C LEU A 334 1.41 5.84 21.69
N ARG A 335 1.99 4.65 21.84
CA ARG A 335 2.98 4.33 22.87
C ARG A 335 4.36 4.88 22.58
N GLN A 336 4.72 5.01 21.31
CA GLN A 336 6.03 5.48 20.87
C GLN A 336 6.04 6.99 20.66
N GLY A 337 6.22 7.78 21.75
CA GLY A 337 6.22 9.25 21.71
C GLY A 337 7.19 9.83 20.66
N SER A 338 8.36 9.21 20.45
CA SER A 338 9.33 9.66 19.44
C SER A 338 8.80 9.57 18.00
N PHE A 339 7.78 8.77 17.73
CA PHE A 339 7.12 8.77 16.42
C PHE A 339 6.37 10.11 16.20
N ASP A 340 5.65 10.57 17.21
CA ASP A 340 4.94 11.86 17.14
C ASP A 340 5.93 13.05 17.15
N ASP A 341 6.99 12.99 17.92
CA ASP A 341 8.06 14.01 17.91
C ASP A 341 8.65 14.15 16.49
N ASN A 342 8.93 13.04 15.83
CA ASN A 342 9.42 13.04 14.45
C ASN A 342 8.39 13.58 13.46
N ARG A 343 7.10 13.28 13.67
CA ARG A 343 6.01 13.85 12.88
C ARG A 343 5.96 15.38 13.01
N VAL A 344 6.13 15.90 14.22
CA VAL A 344 6.15 17.33 14.50
C VAL A 344 7.35 18.00 13.85
N GLU A 345 8.54 17.41 13.93
CA GLU A 345 9.75 17.90 13.27
C GLU A 345 9.58 17.99 11.74
N GLN A 346 8.84 17.03 11.15
CA GLN A 346 8.57 16.95 9.72
C GLN A 346 7.22 17.56 9.31
N GLN A 347 6.67 18.48 10.11
CA GLN A 347 5.30 19.02 9.93
C GLN A 347 5.01 19.53 8.51
N GLY A 348 5.96 20.25 7.90
CA GLY A 348 5.79 20.75 6.53
C GLY A 348 5.61 19.64 5.50
N THR A 349 6.25 18.49 5.70
CA THR A 349 6.13 17.34 4.80
C THR A 349 4.80 16.61 4.97
N ALA A 350 4.33 16.42 6.21
CA ALA A 350 3.10 15.71 6.50
C ALA A 350 1.85 16.47 6.04
N SER A 351 1.85 17.81 6.15
CA SER A 351 0.73 18.66 5.72
C SER A 351 0.50 18.71 4.21
N ASP A 352 1.49 18.29 3.41
CA ASP A 352 1.38 18.31 1.95
C ASP A 352 0.60 17.11 1.39
N TYR A 353 0.30 16.12 2.24
CA TYR A 353 -0.43 14.93 1.81
C TYR A 353 -1.92 15.21 1.64
N ARG A 354 -2.47 14.74 0.51
CA ARG A 354 -3.89 14.81 0.20
C ARG A 354 -4.53 13.45 0.49
N THR A 355 -5.54 13.44 1.36
CA THR A 355 -6.31 12.24 1.69
C THR A 355 -7.51 12.09 0.75
N ILE A 356 -7.71 10.88 0.24
CA ILE A 356 -8.79 10.49 -0.67
C ILE A 356 -9.59 9.39 0.03
N SER A 357 -10.88 9.62 0.23
CA SER A 357 -11.77 8.64 0.84
C SER A 357 -12.17 7.57 -0.18
N VAL A 358 -12.02 6.30 0.19
CA VAL A 358 -12.41 5.14 -0.60
C VAL A 358 -13.53 4.41 0.15
N PRO A 359 -14.77 4.42 -0.32
CA PRO A 359 -15.92 3.86 0.38
C PRO A 359 -16.03 2.33 0.20
N LEU A 360 -14.90 1.65 0.29
CA LEU A 360 -14.82 0.19 0.23
C LEU A 360 -15.50 -0.42 1.46
N VAL A 361 -16.55 -1.21 1.23
CA VAL A 361 -17.26 -1.95 2.28
C VAL A 361 -16.74 -3.39 2.31
N PRO A 362 -15.97 -3.80 3.32
CA PRO A 362 -15.45 -5.16 3.38
C PRO A 362 -16.54 -6.16 3.74
N THR A 363 -16.30 -7.45 3.44
CA THR A 363 -17.18 -8.53 3.87
C THR A 363 -17.29 -8.58 5.38
N ARG A 364 -18.49 -8.88 5.90
CA ARG A 364 -18.72 -9.14 7.32
C ARG A 364 -18.88 -10.63 7.66
N ALA A 365 -18.73 -11.49 6.66
CA ALA A 365 -18.75 -12.93 6.86
C ALA A 365 -17.57 -13.39 7.73
N ASP A 366 -17.73 -14.54 8.37
CA ASP A 366 -16.62 -15.25 9.01
C ASP A 366 -15.73 -15.86 7.91
N ILE A 367 -14.59 -15.22 7.69
CA ILE A 367 -13.59 -15.64 6.70
C ILE A 367 -12.34 -16.27 7.35
N GLY A 368 -12.42 -16.57 8.64
CA GLY A 368 -11.29 -17.03 9.45
C GLY A 368 -10.22 -15.96 9.60
N LEU A 369 -9.15 -16.26 10.35
CA LEU A 369 -8.01 -15.37 10.56
C LEU A 369 -6.79 -15.92 9.83
N ARG A 370 -6.12 -15.09 9.04
CA ARG A 370 -4.90 -15.41 8.28
C ARG A 370 -3.72 -14.60 8.82
N ARG A 371 -3.23 -14.99 9.98
CA ARG A 371 -1.96 -14.51 10.53
C ARG A 371 -1.39 -15.54 11.49
N PRO A 372 -0.07 -15.61 11.65
CA PRO A 372 0.53 -16.43 12.68
C PRO A 372 0.07 -15.95 14.07
N LEU A 373 -0.33 -16.88 14.92
CA LEU A 373 -0.68 -16.62 16.30
C LEU A 373 0.18 -17.52 17.17
N ASP A 374 1.05 -16.93 17.96
CA ASP A 374 1.84 -17.67 18.93
C ASP A 374 0.91 -18.15 20.05
N ARG A 375 0.86 -19.45 20.25
CA ARG A 375 0.11 -20.06 21.35
C ARG A 375 0.64 -19.62 22.72
N PHE A 376 1.96 -19.42 22.77
CA PHE A 376 2.67 -18.94 23.96
C PHE A 376 3.54 -17.74 23.56
N PRO A 377 3.00 -16.53 23.55
CA PRO A 377 3.68 -15.35 23.00
C PRO A 377 4.98 -14.98 23.72
N PHE A 378 5.20 -15.54 24.93
CA PHE A 378 6.43 -15.33 25.70
C PHE A 378 7.45 -16.48 25.57
N VAL A 379 7.11 -17.53 24.83
CA VAL A 379 7.96 -18.71 24.65
C VAL A 379 7.97 -19.07 23.17
N PRO A 380 9.01 -18.68 22.41
CA PRO A 380 9.10 -18.97 20.99
C PRO A 380 9.02 -20.47 20.69
N ASP A 381 8.28 -20.84 19.65
CA ASP A 381 8.20 -22.24 19.18
C ASP A 381 9.48 -22.69 18.47
N ASP A 382 10.25 -21.75 17.89
CA ASP A 382 11.55 -22.03 17.29
C ASP A 382 12.61 -22.28 18.38
N PRO A 383 13.23 -23.49 18.43
CA PRO A 383 14.22 -23.83 19.46
C PRO A 383 15.45 -22.89 19.45
N ALA A 384 15.89 -22.41 18.29
CA ALA A 384 17.04 -21.53 18.20
C ALA A 384 16.71 -20.13 18.75
N ARG A 385 15.55 -19.59 18.41
CA ARG A 385 15.03 -18.34 18.96
C ARG A 385 14.78 -18.46 20.47
N LEU A 386 14.17 -19.55 20.91
CA LEU A 386 13.96 -19.82 22.34
C LEU A 386 15.27 -19.82 23.11
N ALA A 387 16.30 -20.51 22.60
CA ALA A 387 17.62 -20.56 23.26
C ALA A 387 18.25 -19.15 23.35
N GLN A 388 18.13 -18.35 22.28
CA GLN A 388 18.62 -16.96 22.26
C GLN A 388 17.86 -16.09 23.26
N ASP A 389 16.54 -16.15 23.28
CA ASP A 389 15.70 -15.34 24.16
C ASP A 389 15.95 -15.71 25.65
N CYS A 390 16.11 -17.01 25.96
CA CYS A 390 16.48 -17.46 27.28
C CYS A 390 17.87 -16.97 27.70
N TYR A 391 18.86 -17.01 26.79
CA TYR A 391 20.19 -16.49 27.05
C TYR A 391 20.15 -14.97 27.32
N GLU A 392 19.39 -14.21 26.53
CA GLU A 392 19.24 -12.77 26.72
C GLU A 392 18.53 -12.43 28.03
N ALA A 393 17.40 -13.09 28.33
CA ALA A 393 16.66 -12.88 29.57
C ALA A 393 17.53 -13.13 30.80
N TYR A 394 18.27 -14.25 30.81
CA TYR A 394 19.23 -14.57 31.86
C TYR A 394 20.34 -13.52 31.98
N SER A 395 20.97 -13.18 30.85
CA SER A 395 22.09 -12.25 30.82
C SER A 395 21.69 -10.83 31.26
N ILE A 396 20.49 -10.36 30.91
CA ILE A 396 19.94 -9.08 31.35
C ILE A 396 19.79 -9.05 32.87
N GLN A 397 19.23 -10.11 33.48
CA GLN A 397 19.07 -10.20 34.94
C GLN A 397 20.41 -10.22 35.65
N VAL A 398 21.34 -11.06 35.18
CA VAL A 398 22.69 -11.20 35.77
C VAL A 398 23.44 -9.88 35.69
N ALA A 399 23.49 -9.26 34.50
CA ALA A 399 24.18 -7.98 34.30
C ALA A 399 23.63 -6.87 35.22
N GLY A 400 22.29 -6.79 35.33
CA GLY A 400 21.64 -5.82 36.21
C GLY A 400 21.96 -6.02 37.68
N LEU A 401 21.95 -7.29 38.15
CA LEU A 401 22.29 -7.64 39.52
C LEU A 401 23.76 -7.36 39.81
N GLU A 402 24.67 -7.84 38.96
CA GLU A 402 26.12 -7.61 39.12
C GLU A 402 26.48 -6.14 39.21
N GLN A 403 25.89 -5.31 38.35
CA GLN A 403 26.14 -3.86 38.37
C GLN A 403 25.72 -3.24 39.70
N ARG A 404 24.59 -3.64 40.27
CA ARG A 404 24.10 -3.17 41.56
C ARG A 404 25.02 -3.62 42.70
N LEU A 405 25.45 -4.87 42.68
CA LEU A 405 26.37 -5.44 43.69
C LEU A 405 27.73 -4.72 43.66
N ARG A 406 28.30 -4.48 42.49
CA ARG A 406 29.53 -3.72 42.31
C ARG A 406 29.41 -2.30 42.87
N ALA A 407 28.26 -1.63 42.58
CA ALA A 407 28.03 -0.27 43.06
C ALA A 407 27.97 -0.11 44.59
N ILE A 408 27.61 -1.19 45.32
CA ILE A 408 27.55 -1.22 46.78
C ILE A 408 28.71 -1.95 47.44
N GLY A 409 29.80 -2.25 46.69
CA GLY A 409 31.02 -2.85 47.21
C GLY A 409 30.98 -4.37 47.33
N ASN A 410 30.20 -5.07 46.52
CA ASN A 410 30.08 -6.52 46.49
C ASN A 410 29.82 -7.15 47.87
N PRO A 411 28.75 -6.82 48.57
CA PRO A 411 28.42 -7.40 49.87
C PRO A 411 28.17 -8.90 49.77
N LYS A 412 28.24 -9.61 50.87
CA LYS A 412 27.82 -11.00 50.95
C LYS A 412 26.32 -11.08 50.71
N LEU A 413 25.96 -11.98 49.81
CA LEU A 413 24.56 -12.24 49.44
C LEU A 413 24.01 -13.38 50.28
N VAL A 414 22.75 -13.31 50.67
CA VAL A 414 21.99 -14.37 51.31
C VAL A 414 20.71 -14.58 50.52
N ILE A 415 20.49 -15.80 50.04
CA ILE A 415 19.33 -16.21 49.27
C ILE A 415 18.57 -17.28 50.03
N GLY A 416 17.28 -17.06 50.27
CA GLY A 416 16.38 -18.09 50.76
C GLY A 416 15.87 -18.94 49.59
N VAL A 417 16.21 -20.20 49.55
CA VAL A 417 15.77 -21.14 48.50
C VAL A 417 14.65 -22.02 49.03
N SER A 418 13.46 -21.89 48.51
CA SER A 418 12.27 -22.65 48.93
C SER A 418 12.12 -23.97 48.19
N GLY A 419 12.91 -24.22 47.15
CA GLY A 419 12.76 -25.38 46.24
C GLY A 419 11.76 -25.18 45.11
N GLY A 420 11.16 -24.00 44.98
CA GLY A 420 10.36 -23.60 43.80
C GLY A 420 11.24 -23.10 42.67
N LEU A 421 10.68 -23.01 41.46
CA LEU A 421 11.38 -22.49 40.27
C LEU A 421 11.81 -21.03 40.41
N ASP A 422 11.11 -20.24 41.20
CA ASP A 422 11.37 -18.78 41.36
C ASP A 422 12.40 -18.50 42.47
N SER A 423 12.80 -19.46 43.22
CA SER A 423 13.78 -19.35 44.30
C SER A 423 15.03 -20.16 44.00
#